data_05ec09d4a8cc41f9fad6ad0b4b59af78
#
_entry.id   05ec09d4a8cc41f9fad6ad0b4b59af78
#
_cell.length_a   1.000
_cell.length_b   1.000
_cell.length_c   1.000
_cell.angle_alpha   90.00
_cell.angle_beta   90.00
_cell.angle_gamma   90.00
#
_symmetry.space_group_name_H-M   'P 1'
#
loop_
_entity.id
_entity.type
_entity.pdbx_description
1 polymer ?
#
loop_
_entity_poly.entity_id
_entity_poly.type
_entity_poly.pdbx_seq_one_letter_code
_entity_poly.pdbx_strand_id
1 'polypeptide(L)'
;MSKDRIKELLAQLQDEIRNTDMDDELKTLVSDLDSDIHTVMENDEAVSALIDRAKEVEAGFATRYPTAERFMREVIDALVRMGI
;
A
#
# COMPACT_ATOMS: atom_id res chain seq x y z
N MET A 1 1.20 -13.68 -8.68
CA MET A 1 1.24 -13.15 -7.32
C MET A 1 -0.14 -13.27 -6.69
N SER A 2 -0.22 -13.76 -5.49
CA SER A 2 -1.50 -14.03 -4.86
C SER A 2 -2.02 -12.82 -4.08
N LYS A 3 -3.33 -12.80 -3.90
CA LYS A 3 -3.96 -11.79 -3.03
C LYS A 3 -3.45 -11.89 -1.60
N ASP A 4 -3.09 -13.09 -1.17
CA ASP A 4 -2.56 -13.31 0.17
C ASP A 4 -1.25 -12.59 0.39
N ARG A 5 -0.39 -12.52 -0.64
CA ARG A 5 0.88 -11.81 -0.54
C ARG A 5 0.65 -10.32 -0.31
N ILE A 6 -0.33 -9.74 -1.01
CA ILE A 6 -0.66 -8.32 -0.84
C ILE A 6 -1.20 -8.06 0.56
N LYS A 7 -2.07 -8.92 1.05
CA LYS A 7 -2.61 -8.77 2.42
C LYS A 7 -1.50 -8.85 3.45
N GLU A 8 -0.55 -9.76 3.26
CA GLU A 8 0.60 -9.90 4.16
C GLU A 8 1.45 -8.63 4.15
N LEU A 9 1.75 -8.09 2.97
CA LEU A 9 2.53 -6.86 2.84
C LEU A 9 1.82 -5.68 3.50
N LEU A 10 0.50 -5.58 3.33
CA LEU A 10 -0.28 -4.52 3.96
C LEU A 10 -0.26 -4.64 5.48
N ALA A 11 -0.34 -5.85 6.00
CA ALA A 11 -0.26 -6.08 7.44
C ALA A 11 1.10 -5.64 7.99
N GLN A 12 2.17 -5.96 7.28
CA GLN A 12 3.52 -5.54 7.66
C GLN A 12 3.65 -4.02 7.62
N LEU A 13 3.07 -3.39 6.61
CA LEU A 13 3.08 -1.93 6.49
C LEU A 13 2.31 -1.29 7.64
N GLN A 14 1.17 -1.82 8.00
CA GLN A 14 0.37 -1.30 9.12
C GLN A 14 1.13 -1.42 10.43
N ASP A 15 1.84 -2.53 10.64
CA ASP A 15 2.68 -2.70 11.82
C ASP A 15 3.78 -1.65 11.88
N GLU A 16 4.44 -1.41 10.76
CA GLU A 16 5.50 -0.40 10.70
C GLU A 16 4.95 1.00 11.01
N ILE A 17 3.78 1.32 10.50
CA ILE A 17 3.13 2.60 10.75
C ILE A 17 2.81 2.76 12.24
N ARG A 18 2.31 1.70 12.89
CA ARG A 18 2.00 1.74 14.31
C ARG A 18 3.23 1.99 15.17
N ASN A 19 4.39 1.49 14.73
CA ASN A 19 5.64 1.59 15.48
C ASN A 19 6.45 2.81 15.12
N THR A 20 5.96 3.64 14.21
CA THR A 20 6.65 4.83 13.72
C THR A 20 5.80 6.07 14.03
N ASP A 21 6.45 7.14 14.46
CA ASP A 21 5.75 8.41 14.69
C ASP A 21 5.54 9.10 13.34
N MET A 22 4.42 8.78 12.70
CA MET A 22 4.10 9.21 11.36
C MET A 22 2.99 10.26 11.37
N ASP A 23 3.01 11.18 10.40
CA ASP A 23 1.95 12.18 10.24
C ASP A 23 0.59 11.54 10.07
N ASP A 24 -0.44 12.11 10.70
CA ASP A 24 -1.80 11.61 10.58
C ASP A 24 -2.30 11.59 9.15
N GLU A 25 -1.87 12.56 8.35
CA GLU A 25 -2.24 12.64 6.95
C GLU A 25 -1.77 11.40 6.18
N LEU A 26 -0.53 10.98 6.40
CA LEU A 26 0.01 9.78 5.78
C LEU A 26 -0.68 8.52 6.29
N LYS A 27 -0.97 8.46 7.59
CA LYS A 27 -1.71 7.34 8.16
C LYS A 27 -3.07 7.18 7.50
N THR A 28 -3.76 8.31 7.28
CA THR A 28 -5.05 8.30 6.62
C THR A 28 -4.94 7.82 5.17
N LEU A 29 -3.92 8.28 4.45
CA LEU A 29 -3.70 7.85 3.08
C LEU A 29 -3.47 6.35 2.99
N VAL A 30 -2.68 5.79 3.91
CA VAL A 30 -2.42 4.35 3.94
C VAL A 30 -3.69 3.57 4.27
N SER A 31 -4.46 4.06 5.23
CA SER A 31 -5.72 3.42 5.61
C SER A 31 -6.71 3.40 4.44
N ASP A 32 -6.81 4.52 3.72
CA ASP A 32 -7.69 4.60 2.54
C ASP A 32 -7.21 3.65 1.44
N LEU A 33 -5.90 3.58 1.22
CA LEU A 33 -5.35 2.68 0.23
C LEU A 33 -5.63 1.23 0.60
N ASP A 34 -5.47 0.87 1.87
CA ASP A 34 -5.75 -0.47 2.35
C ASP A 34 -7.21 -0.86 2.06
N SER A 35 -8.15 0.04 2.38
CA SER A 35 -9.58 -0.18 2.09
C SER A 35 -9.83 -0.34 0.59
N ASP A 36 -9.22 0.50 -0.22
CA ASP A 36 -9.38 0.44 -1.67
C ASP A 36 -8.86 -0.86 -2.25
N ILE A 37 -7.73 -1.35 -1.73
CA ILE A 37 -7.17 -2.62 -2.19
C ILE A 37 -8.13 -3.77 -1.87
N HIS A 38 -8.66 -3.80 -0.66
CA HIS A 38 -9.63 -4.83 -0.28
C HIS A 38 -10.88 -4.80 -1.16
N THR A 39 -11.37 -3.60 -1.45
CA THR A 39 -12.56 -3.44 -2.30
C THR A 39 -12.31 -3.95 -3.71
N VAL A 40 -11.16 -3.60 -4.30
CA VAL A 40 -10.82 -4.04 -5.65
C VAL A 40 -10.66 -5.56 -5.70
N MET A 41 -10.02 -6.15 -4.69
CA MET A 41 -9.85 -7.60 -4.66
C MET A 41 -11.17 -8.36 -4.55
N GLU A 42 -12.12 -7.82 -3.79
CA GLU A 42 -13.42 -8.45 -3.61
C GLU A 42 -14.29 -8.33 -4.86
N ASN A 43 -14.17 -7.23 -5.56
CA ASN A 43 -15.04 -6.92 -6.70
C ASN A 43 -14.39 -7.14 -8.07
N ASP A 44 -13.14 -7.59 -8.07
CA ASP A 44 -12.41 -7.88 -9.30
C ASP A 44 -12.29 -6.66 -10.23
N GLU A 45 -12.15 -5.48 -9.63
CA GLU A 45 -12.03 -4.23 -10.39
C GLU A 45 -10.61 -4.02 -10.89
N ALA A 46 -10.44 -3.06 -11.81
CA ALA A 46 -9.14 -2.71 -12.37
C ALA A 46 -8.19 -2.17 -11.28
N VAL A 47 -6.95 -2.63 -11.30
CA VAL A 47 -5.95 -2.23 -10.30
C VAL A 47 -5.15 -0.99 -10.70
N SER A 48 -5.28 -0.48 -11.92
CA SER A 48 -4.46 0.64 -12.39
C SER A 48 -4.60 1.89 -11.53
N ALA A 49 -5.81 2.20 -11.07
CA ALA A 49 -6.04 3.35 -10.20
C ALA A 49 -5.40 3.16 -8.83
N LEU A 50 -5.37 1.92 -8.35
CA LEU A 50 -4.70 1.60 -7.09
C LEU A 50 -3.20 1.80 -7.18
N ILE A 51 -2.61 1.43 -8.30
CA ILE A 51 -1.17 1.60 -8.52
C ILE A 51 -0.81 3.07 -8.44
N ASP A 52 -1.60 3.94 -9.04
CA ASP A 52 -1.36 5.38 -8.99
C ASP A 52 -1.44 5.91 -7.57
N ARG A 53 -2.44 5.49 -6.80
CA ARG A 53 -2.57 5.89 -5.40
C ARG A 53 -1.43 5.37 -4.56
N ALA A 54 -1.03 4.13 -4.79
CA ALA A 54 0.08 3.53 -4.06
C ALA A 54 1.37 4.31 -4.31
N LYS A 55 1.59 4.77 -5.53
CA LYS A 55 2.77 5.58 -5.86
C LYS A 55 2.74 6.93 -5.14
N GLU A 56 1.56 7.52 -4.97
CA GLU A 56 1.43 8.75 -4.20
C GLU A 56 1.83 8.54 -2.73
N VAL A 57 1.38 7.43 -2.16
CA VAL A 57 1.72 7.10 -0.77
C VAL A 57 3.21 6.85 -0.64
N GLU A 58 3.79 6.11 -1.58
CA GLU A 58 5.23 5.87 -1.58
C GLU A 58 6.02 7.19 -1.62
N ALA A 59 5.59 8.12 -2.46
CA ALA A 59 6.24 9.42 -2.55
C ALA A 59 6.20 10.17 -1.22
N GLY A 60 5.11 10.02 -0.47
CA GLY A 60 4.99 10.62 0.85
C GLY A 60 5.93 10.02 1.89
N PHE A 61 6.35 8.78 1.69
CA PHE A 61 7.29 8.11 2.60
C PHE A 61 8.76 8.38 2.25
N ALA A 62 9.06 8.71 1.00
CA ALA A 62 10.37 8.53 0.38
C ALA A 62 11.57 9.08 1.17
N THR A 63 11.43 10.23 1.83
CA THR A 63 12.56 10.84 2.54
C THR A 63 12.48 10.71 4.04
N ARG A 64 11.30 10.41 4.59
CA ARG A 64 11.08 10.45 6.03
C ARG A 64 10.88 9.06 6.66
N TYR A 65 10.39 8.11 5.88
CA TYR A 65 10.01 6.80 6.39
C TYR A 65 10.52 5.70 5.46
N PRO A 66 11.84 5.45 5.44
CA PRO A 66 12.44 4.53 4.45
C PRO A 66 11.96 3.09 4.57
N THR A 67 11.67 2.61 5.77
CA THR A 67 11.16 1.24 5.94
C THR A 67 9.74 1.12 5.40
N ALA A 68 8.90 2.09 5.69
CA ALA A 68 7.53 2.11 5.16
C ALA A 68 7.54 2.24 3.63
N GLU A 69 8.45 3.04 3.09
CA GLU A 69 8.60 3.17 1.64
C GLU A 69 8.94 1.83 1.00
N ARG A 70 9.81 1.06 1.64
CA ARG A 70 10.19 -0.26 1.12
C ARG A 70 8.99 -1.19 1.04
N PHE A 71 8.19 -1.24 2.10
CA PHE A 71 6.98 -2.06 2.10
C PHE A 71 6.00 -1.59 1.04
N MET A 72 5.84 -0.27 0.88
CA MET A 72 4.95 0.29 -0.11
C MET A 72 5.41 -0.08 -1.52
N ARG A 73 6.70 -0.04 -1.77
CA ARG A 73 7.28 -0.42 -3.06
C ARG A 73 6.97 -1.88 -3.39
N GLU A 74 7.04 -2.76 -2.39
CA GLU A 74 6.69 -4.16 -2.58
C GLU A 74 5.20 -4.35 -2.87
N VAL A 75 4.35 -3.55 -2.21
CA VAL A 75 2.91 -3.57 -2.48
C VAL A 75 2.65 -3.14 -3.93
N ILE A 76 3.30 -2.08 -4.39
CA ILE A 76 3.16 -1.60 -5.76
C ILE A 76 3.59 -2.69 -6.75
N ASP A 77 4.72 -3.32 -6.50
CA ASP A 77 5.22 -4.38 -7.37
C ASP A 77 4.22 -5.53 -7.46
N ALA A 78 3.64 -5.92 -6.33
CA ALA A 78 2.63 -6.97 -6.31
C ALA A 78 1.38 -6.58 -7.07
N LEU A 79 0.93 -5.33 -6.93
CA LEU A 79 -0.23 -4.82 -7.67
C LEU A 79 0.02 -4.81 -9.17
N VAL A 80 1.21 -4.39 -9.59
CA VAL A 80 1.58 -4.38 -11.01
C VAL A 80 1.52 -5.79 -11.57
N ARG A 81 2.04 -6.76 -10.84
CA ARG A 81 2.02 -8.16 -11.29
C ARG A 81 0.61 -8.72 -11.38
N MET A 82 -0.26 -8.32 -10.47
CA MET A 82 -1.66 -8.76 -10.50
C MET A 82 -2.46 -8.11 -11.61
N GLY A 83 -2.20 -6.84 -11.86
CA GLY A 83 -2.99 -6.03 -12.78
C GLY A 83 -2.71 -6.27 -14.25
N ILE A 84 -1.69 -7.03 -14.54
CA ILE A 84 -1.30 -7.37 -15.91
C ILE A 84 -1.76 -8.79 -16.29
#